data_149f4beb72c8af5a531c84a8f107e062
#
_entry.id   149f4beb72c8af5a531c84a8f107e062
#
_cell.length_a   1.000
_cell.length_b   1.000
_cell.length_c   1.000
_cell.angle_alpha   90.00
_cell.angle_beta   90.00
_cell.angle_gamma   90.00
#
_symmetry.space_group_name_H-M   'P 1'
#
loop_
_entity.id
_entity.type
_entity.pdbx_description
1 polymer ?
#
loop_
_entity_poly.entity_id
_entity_poly.type
_entity_poly.pdbx_seq_one_letter_code
_entity_poly.pdbx_strand_id
1 'polypeptide(L)'
;IMFARMGIRYVIVSAVSGAMGGSASEEFLAESEVGEDTFVRCPQSGYAANVEAVTTAVPDPLPVDGLAEPVVHDTGDTPTIASLVQWANGAVLPQFEGREVTAADTLKNVLLKVRAPGGDWELLGIGVPGDREVDDKRLGAALDPAEYALLEDADFAANPFLKKGYIGPKALLDNGVRYLVDPRVAVGTTWITGADEAGRHVVGLVAGRDFTPDGTIEAAEVRDGDPSPDGAGPLVSARGIEIGHIFQLGRKYTDAFSVDVLGEDGKPVRLTMGSYGIGVSRLVAVIAEQNHDAFGLRWPASVSPFDVHVVIANKDPDARAGAEVLAAELDSLGREVLFDDRTASPGVKFKDAELLGVPWIVVVGRGWADGTVELRNRFTGETRQVAAGTAVADITAALDYQP
;
A
#
# COMPACT_ATOMS: atom_id res chain seq x y z
N ILE A 1 18.38 0.47 6.26
CA ILE A 1 19.75 -0.10 6.09
C ILE A 1 19.64 -1.59 5.71
N MET A 2 18.91 -2.46 6.46
CA MET A 2 18.83 -3.91 6.18
C MET A 2 18.33 -4.23 4.78
N PHE A 3 17.17 -3.72 4.39
CA PHE A 3 16.58 -3.97 3.07
C PHE A 3 17.47 -3.48 1.92
N ALA A 4 18.11 -2.30 2.08
CA ALA A 4 19.06 -1.80 1.09
C ALA A 4 20.29 -2.72 0.93
N ARG A 5 20.81 -3.30 2.03
CA ARG A 5 21.91 -4.29 1.97
C ARG A 5 21.51 -5.59 1.26
N MET A 6 20.22 -5.92 1.27
CA MET A 6 19.67 -7.08 0.56
C MET A 6 19.34 -6.78 -0.90
N GLY A 7 19.59 -5.55 -1.37
CA GLY A 7 19.27 -5.14 -2.73
C GLY A 7 17.75 -4.97 -2.99
N ILE A 8 16.93 -4.83 -1.95
CA ILE A 8 15.48 -4.68 -2.06
C ILE A 8 15.13 -3.22 -2.28
N ARG A 9 14.33 -2.95 -3.32
CA ARG A 9 13.67 -1.66 -3.53
C ARG A 9 12.36 -1.65 -2.75
N TYR A 10 12.14 -0.61 -1.96
CA TYR A 10 10.95 -0.48 -1.11
C TYR A 10 10.52 0.97 -0.97
N VAL A 11 9.27 1.15 -0.60
CA VAL A 11 8.66 2.42 -0.21
C VAL A 11 8.27 2.33 1.26
N ILE A 12 8.46 3.40 2.01
CA ILE A 12 7.93 3.52 3.38
C ILE A 12 6.59 4.22 3.26
N VAL A 13 5.54 3.59 3.77
CA VAL A 13 4.18 4.11 3.72
C VAL A 13 3.65 4.35 5.13
N SER A 14 2.93 5.44 5.32
CA SER A 14 2.14 5.65 6.53
C SER A 14 1.03 4.59 6.60
N ALA A 15 0.84 4.01 7.76
CA ALA A 15 -0.12 2.95 8.00
C ALA A 15 -0.97 3.20 9.24
N VAL A 16 -2.07 2.47 9.39
CA VAL A 16 -2.93 2.50 10.57
C VAL A 16 -2.47 1.42 11.55
N SER A 17 -2.31 1.79 12.83
CA SER A 17 -1.84 0.86 13.85
C SER A 17 -2.85 -0.23 14.24
N GLY A 18 -4.13 -0.04 13.96
CA GLY A 18 -5.22 -0.99 14.22
C GLY A 18 -5.22 -1.51 15.67
N ALA A 19 -5.46 -2.81 15.84
CA ALA A 19 -5.52 -3.47 17.14
C ALA A 19 -4.22 -3.39 17.95
N MET A 20 -3.06 -3.25 17.28
CA MET A 20 -1.79 -3.03 17.98
C MET A 20 -1.80 -1.72 18.76
N GLY A 21 -2.48 -0.71 18.24
CA GLY A 21 -2.56 0.64 18.83
C GLY A 21 -1.23 1.40 18.73
N GLY A 22 -1.21 2.56 19.36
CA GLY A 22 -0.10 3.48 19.28
C GLY A 22 -0.46 4.73 18.48
N SER A 23 0.47 5.68 18.40
CA SER A 23 0.23 7.00 17.80
C SER A 23 0.54 7.04 16.30
N ALA A 24 1.37 6.11 15.81
CA ALA A 24 1.77 6.04 14.40
C ALA A 24 2.30 4.65 14.08
N SER A 25 2.18 4.26 12.82
CA SER A 25 2.86 3.10 12.26
C SER A 25 3.30 3.37 10.82
N GLU A 26 4.32 2.65 10.39
CA GLU A 26 4.85 2.72 9.04
C GLU A 26 5.16 1.31 8.54
N GLU A 27 4.76 1.04 7.31
CA GLU A 27 5.08 -0.20 6.62
C GLU A 27 6.16 0.01 5.57
N PHE A 28 6.96 -1.03 5.38
CA PHE A 28 7.94 -1.12 4.30
C PHE A 28 7.36 -2.02 3.23
N LEU A 29 6.98 -1.44 2.10
CA LEU A 29 6.37 -2.16 0.98
C LEU A 29 7.38 -2.31 -0.15
N ALA A 30 7.67 -3.54 -0.54
CA ALA A 30 8.41 -3.83 -1.76
C ALA A 30 7.45 -3.73 -2.95
N GLU A 31 7.72 -2.81 -3.87
CA GLU A 31 6.87 -2.64 -5.05
C GLU A 31 6.88 -3.92 -5.91
N SER A 32 5.69 -4.44 -6.18
CA SER A 32 5.45 -5.59 -7.04
C SER A 32 3.99 -5.65 -7.48
N GLU A 33 3.74 -5.98 -8.74
CA GLU A 33 2.38 -6.17 -9.27
C GLU A 33 1.64 -7.35 -8.63
N VAL A 34 2.38 -8.32 -8.08
CA VAL A 34 1.81 -9.46 -7.34
C VAL A 34 1.60 -9.15 -5.85
N GLY A 35 1.93 -7.93 -5.39
CA GLY A 35 1.71 -7.51 -4.02
C GLY A 35 0.24 -7.57 -3.61
N GLU A 36 -0.05 -7.89 -2.35
CA GLU A 36 -1.41 -7.95 -1.82
C GLU A 36 -1.92 -6.58 -1.39
N ASP A 37 -1.01 -5.70 -0.95
CA ASP A 37 -1.36 -4.38 -0.44
C ASP A 37 -1.41 -3.34 -1.54
N THR A 38 -2.42 -2.48 -1.45
CA THR A 38 -2.54 -1.29 -2.31
C THR A 38 -2.19 -0.06 -1.48
N PHE A 39 -1.28 0.74 -1.99
CA PHE A 39 -0.92 2.01 -1.41
C PHE A 39 -0.93 3.10 -2.47
N VAL A 40 -0.94 4.36 -2.02
CA VAL A 40 -0.81 5.51 -2.92
C VAL A 40 0.46 6.27 -2.61
N ARG A 41 0.99 6.93 -3.63
CA ARG A 41 2.15 7.80 -3.49
C ARG A 41 2.03 9.04 -4.35
N CYS A 42 2.70 10.12 -3.95
CA CYS A 42 2.93 11.29 -4.78
C CYS A 42 4.36 11.25 -5.33
N PRO A 43 4.57 11.04 -6.64
CA PRO A 43 5.91 10.97 -7.21
C PRO A 43 6.73 12.26 -7.03
N GLN A 44 6.07 13.41 -6.84
CA GLN A 44 6.71 14.72 -6.75
C GLN A 44 7.32 14.99 -5.36
N SER A 45 6.69 14.50 -4.28
CA SER A 45 7.13 14.74 -2.90
C SER A 45 7.71 13.52 -2.21
N GLY A 46 7.41 12.32 -2.70
CA GLY A 46 7.71 11.08 -2.01
C GLY A 46 6.71 10.74 -0.89
N TYR A 47 5.61 11.50 -0.74
CA TYR A 47 4.50 11.09 0.12
C TYR A 47 4.00 9.71 -0.28
N ALA A 48 3.80 8.82 0.69
CA ALA A 48 3.21 7.51 0.47
C ALA A 48 2.43 7.05 1.70
N ALA A 49 1.29 6.41 1.47
CA ALA A 49 0.43 5.89 2.54
C ALA A 49 -0.39 4.69 2.04
N ASN A 50 -0.70 3.76 2.95
CA ASN A 50 -1.75 2.78 2.72
C ASN A 50 -3.08 3.48 2.50
N VAL A 51 -3.97 2.88 1.71
CA VAL A 51 -5.26 3.51 1.35
C VAL A 51 -6.03 3.98 2.59
N GLU A 52 -6.05 3.17 3.65
CA GLU A 52 -6.73 3.50 4.91
C GLU A 52 -6.06 4.61 5.73
N ALA A 53 -4.79 4.90 5.48
CA ALA A 53 -4.03 5.92 6.19
C ALA A 53 -3.91 7.26 5.44
N VAL A 54 -4.43 7.32 4.21
CA VAL A 54 -4.43 8.57 3.44
C VAL A 54 -5.36 9.59 4.08
N THR A 55 -4.86 10.79 4.28
CA THR A 55 -5.70 11.96 4.60
C THR A 55 -6.11 12.67 3.32
N THR A 56 -7.36 13.09 3.25
CA THR A 56 -7.88 13.81 2.09
C THR A 56 -7.38 15.26 2.09
N ALA A 57 -6.92 15.77 0.96
CA ALA A 57 -6.64 17.19 0.81
C ALA A 57 -7.94 17.99 0.98
N VAL A 58 -7.99 18.83 2.01
CA VAL A 58 -9.16 19.63 2.32
C VAL A 58 -9.15 20.89 1.43
N PRO A 59 -10.24 21.16 0.67
CA PRO A 59 -10.37 22.41 -0.05
C PRO A 59 -10.37 23.62 0.90
N ASP A 60 -9.83 24.75 0.45
CA ASP A 60 -9.94 25.98 1.20
C ASP A 60 -11.43 26.37 1.37
N PRO A 61 -11.83 26.86 2.56
CA PRO A 61 -13.18 27.33 2.79
C PRO A 61 -13.55 28.48 1.83
N LEU A 62 -14.73 28.39 1.23
CA LEU A 62 -15.23 29.43 0.33
C LEU A 62 -16.20 30.38 1.05
N PRO A 63 -16.25 31.64 0.63
CA PRO A 63 -17.25 32.58 1.16
C PRO A 63 -18.68 32.08 0.91
N VAL A 64 -19.52 32.09 1.93
CA VAL A 64 -20.93 31.69 1.83
C VAL A 64 -21.87 32.83 1.49
N ASP A 65 -21.42 34.08 1.70
CA ASP A 65 -22.20 35.28 1.44
C ASP A 65 -22.43 35.48 -0.07
N GLY A 66 -23.67 35.78 -0.45
CA GLY A 66 -24.04 36.05 -1.83
C GLY A 66 -24.29 34.81 -2.69
N LEU A 67 -24.12 33.62 -2.14
CA LEU A 67 -24.53 32.39 -2.83
C LEU A 67 -26.05 32.28 -2.91
N ALA A 68 -26.57 31.79 -4.03
CA ALA A 68 -28.00 31.57 -4.24
C ALA A 68 -28.62 30.68 -3.16
N GLU A 69 -29.88 30.96 -2.80
CA GLU A 69 -30.62 30.07 -1.88
C GLU A 69 -30.82 28.67 -2.49
N PRO A 70 -30.83 27.61 -1.66
CA PRO A 70 -31.11 26.28 -2.12
C PRO A 70 -32.55 26.13 -2.62
N VAL A 71 -32.74 25.41 -3.70
CA VAL A 71 -34.05 25.21 -4.31
C VAL A 71 -34.38 23.72 -4.36
N VAL A 72 -35.55 23.36 -3.83
CA VAL A 72 -36.09 21.99 -3.93
C VAL A 72 -36.79 21.81 -5.28
N HIS A 73 -36.40 20.77 -5.98
CA HIS A 73 -36.96 20.41 -7.28
C HIS A 73 -37.72 19.05 -7.22
N ASP A 74 -38.78 18.93 -7.99
CA ASP A 74 -39.35 17.65 -8.31
C ASP A 74 -38.47 16.98 -9.38
N THR A 75 -37.86 15.88 -9.02
CA THR A 75 -36.91 15.16 -9.87
C THR A 75 -37.47 13.82 -10.35
N GLY A 76 -38.69 13.50 -9.92
CA GLY A 76 -39.34 12.24 -10.24
C GLY A 76 -38.58 11.03 -9.69
N ASP A 77 -38.57 9.94 -10.45
CA ASP A 77 -37.89 8.69 -10.04
C ASP A 77 -36.38 8.76 -10.34
N THR A 78 -35.64 9.44 -9.47
CA THR A 78 -34.19 9.64 -9.59
C THR A 78 -33.43 9.22 -8.32
N PRO A 79 -33.56 7.96 -7.86
CA PRO A 79 -32.99 7.52 -6.56
C PRO A 79 -31.47 7.26 -6.61
N THR A 80 -30.83 7.39 -7.77
CA THR A 80 -29.41 7.13 -7.96
C THR A 80 -28.65 8.39 -8.39
N ILE A 81 -27.37 8.48 -8.10
CA ILE A 81 -26.51 9.59 -8.57
C ILE A 81 -26.57 9.72 -10.09
N ALA A 82 -26.50 8.61 -10.84
CA ALA A 82 -26.54 8.64 -12.29
C ALA A 82 -27.86 9.23 -12.83
N SER A 83 -29.02 8.82 -12.28
CA SER A 83 -30.31 9.36 -12.68
C SER A 83 -30.50 10.81 -12.27
N LEU A 84 -29.96 11.20 -11.11
CA LEU A 84 -29.97 12.59 -10.64
C LEU A 84 -29.11 13.51 -11.53
N VAL A 85 -27.91 13.10 -11.90
CA VAL A 85 -27.03 13.83 -12.84
C VAL A 85 -27.69 13.97 -14.22
N GLN A 86 -28.31 12.90 -14.73
CA GLN A 86 -29.03 12.96 -15.99
C GLN A 86 -30.20 13.96 -15.93
N TRP A 87 -30.98 13.96 -14.85
CA TRP A 87 -32.03 14.93 -14.63
C TRP A 87 -31.49 16.37 -14.59
N ALA A 88 -30.41 16.58 -13.79
CA ALA A 88 -29.82 17.91 -13.60
C ALA A 88 -29.32 18.52 -14.91
N ASN A 89 -28.73 17.73 -15.80
CA ASN A 89 -28.27 18.16 -17.12
C ASN A 89 -29.42 18.41 -18.12
N GLY A 90 -30.62 17.91 -17.86
CA GLY A 90 -31.85 18.22 -18.62
C GLY A 90 -32.61 19.41 -18.06
N ALA A 91 -32.29 19.91 -16.87
CA ALA A 91 -32.98 20.98 -16.18
C ALA A 91 -32.26 22.34 -16.38
N VAL A 92 -32.99 23.43 -16.16
CA VAL A 92 -32.41 24.79 -16.12
C VAL A 92 -32.01 25.07 -14.68
N LEU A 93 -30.72 24.97 -14.40
CA LEU A 93 -30.15 25.19 -13.07
C LEU A 93 -29.18 26.38 -13.11
N PRO A 94 -29.59 27.57 -12.65
CA PRO A 94 -28.74 28.78 -12.70
C PRO A 94 -27.42 28.63 -11.98
N GLN A 95 -27.35 27.80 -10.93
CA GLN A 95 -26.13 27.52 -10.16
C GLN A 95 -25.04 26.81 -10.99
N PHE A 96 -25.43 26.18 -12.10
CA PHE A 96 -24.56 25.41 -13.00
C PHE A 96 -24.54 25.99 -14.42
N GLU A 97 -24.98 27.26 -14.60
CA GLU A 97 -25.04 27.89 -15.91
C GLU A 97 -23.66 27.86 -16.60
N GLY A 98 -23.65 27.33 -17.82
CA GLY A 98 -22.44 27.22 -18.65
C GLY A 98 -21.53 26.01 -18.39
N ARG A 99 -21.90 25.09 -17.50
CA ARG A 99 -21.18 23.83 -17.30
C ARG A 99 -22.10 22.65 -17.10
N GLU A 100 -21.60 21.46 -17.42
CA GLU A 100 -22.28 20.20 -17.15
C GLU A 100 -22.20 19.85 -15.66
N VAL A 101 -23.30 19.31 -15.11
CA VAL A 101 -23.36 18.74 -13.77
C VAL A 101 -22.74 17.34 -13.82
N THR A 102 -21.86 17.05 -12.89
CA THR A 102 -21.20 15.76 -12.74
C THR A 102 -21.61 15.09 -11.43
N ALA A 103 -21.24 13.84 -11.23
CA ALA A 103 -21.45 13.14 -9.97
C ALA A 103 -20.72 13.85 -8.79
N ALA A 104 -19.60 14.49 -9.05
CA ALA A 104 -18.86 15.26 -8.03
C ALA A 104 -19.61 16.49 -7.51
N ASP A 105 -20.62 16.97 -8.22
CA ASP A 105 -21.50 18.07 -7.77
C ASP A 105 -22.63 17.58 -6.85
N THR A 106 -22.77 16.29 -6.66
CA THR A 106 -23.79 15.70 -5.81
C THR A 106 -23.23 15.23 -4.47
N LEU A 107 -24.02 15.30 -3.42
CA LEU A 107 -23.70 14.80 -2.08
C LEU A 107 -24.52 13.55 -1.81
N LYS A 108 -23.85 12.40 -1.74
CA LYS A 108 -24.45 11.11 -1.42
C LYS A 108 -24.39 10.87 0.08
N ASN A 109 -25.55 10.54 0.68
CA ASN A 109 -25.64 10.25 2.11
C ASN A 109 -25.78 8.74 2.32
N VAL A 110 -24.74 8.12 2.90
CA VAL A 110 -24.70 6.71 3.24
C VAL A 110 -25.08 6.54 4.71
N LEU A 111 -25.99 5.62 5.00
CA LEU A 111 -26.50 5.37 6.34
C LEU A 111 -25.95 4.05 6.88
N LEU A 112 -25.45 4.12 8.09
CA LEU A 112 -24.92 3.00 8.87
C LEU A 112 -25.54 2.98 10.25
N LYS A 113 -25.49 1.83 10.89
CA LYS A 113 -25.58 1.73 12.36
C LYS A 113 -24.19 1.42 12.90
N VAL A 114 -23.81 2.11 13.96
CA VAL A 114 -22.52 1.99 14.63
C VAL A 114 -22.72 1.67 16.09
N ARG A 115 -21.77 0.95 16.68
CA ARG A 115 -21.80 0.55 18.08
C ARG A 115 -20.41 0.68 18.69
N ALA A 116 -20.26 1.58 19.66
CA ALA A 116 -19.06 1.61 20.49
C ALA A 116 -18.95 0.32 21.33
N PRO A 117 -17.73 -0.12 21.73
CA PRO A 117 -17.57 -1.29 22.58
C PRO A 117 -18.43 -1.22 23.85
N GLY A 118 -19.35 -2.17 23.99
CA GLY A 118 -20.28 -2.23 25.12
C GLY A 118 -21.46 -1.23 25.09
N GLY A 119 -21.62 -0.46 24.00
CA GLY A 119 -22.74 0.46 23.78
C GLY A 119 -23.88 -0.14 22.98
N ASP A 120 -24.90 0.67 22.74
CA ASP A 120 -26.03 0.35 21.87
C ASP A 120 -25.75 0.73 20.41
N TRP A 121 -26.56 0.20 19.49
CA TRP A 121 -26.54 0.59 18.09
C TRP A 121 -27.15 1.98 17.90
N GLU A 122 -26.41 2.87 17.25
CA GLU A 122 -26.84 4.24 16.90
C GLU A 122 -26.75 4.43 15.39
N LEU A 123 -27.59 5.32 14.85
CA LEU A 123 -27.53 5.70 13.45
C LEU A 123 -26.35 6.66 13.20
N LEU A 124 -25.65 6.44 12.09
CA LEU A 124 -24.62 7.35 11.57
C LEU A 124 -24.89 7.65 10.10
N GLY A 125 -24.96 8.91 9.76
CA GLY A 125 -24.95 9.38 8.37
C GLY A 125 -23.55 9.80 7.95
N ILE A 126 -23.16 9.38 6.73
CA ILE A 126 -21.88 9.77 6.12
C ILE A 126 -22.16 10.44 4.78
N GLY A 127 -21.83 11.74 4.65
CA GLY A 127 -21.93 12.47 3.40
C GLY A 127 -20.62 12.39 2.60
N VAL A 128 -20.68 11.85 1.38
CA VAL A 128 -19.54 11.78 0.47
C VAL A 128 -19.90 12.40 -0.88
N PRO A 129 -18.94 12.98 -1.64
CA PRO A 129 -19.19 13.38 -3.02
C PRO A 129 -19.77 12.21 -3.82
N GLY A 130 -20.76 12.46 -4.67
CA GLY A 130 -21.48 11.40 -5.35
C GLY A 130 -20.67 10.61 -6.39
N ASP A 131 -19.51 11.12 -6.76
CA ASP A 131 -18.54 10.40 -7.59
C ASP A 131 -17.69 9.41 -6.77
N ARG A 132 -17.82 9.36 -5.43
CA ARG A 132 -17.04 8.50 -4.53
C ARG A 132 -17.89 7.41 -3.92
N GLU A 133 -17.28 6.23 -3.73
CA GLU A 133 -17.84 5.19 -2.87
C GLU A 133 -17.21 5.25 -1.47
N VAL A 134 -17.92 4.70 -0.50
CA VAL A 134 -17.33 4.46 0.83
C VAL A 134 -16.44 3.24 0.74
N ASP A 135 -15.19 3.39 1.16
CA ASP A 135 -14.21 2.31 1.22
C ASP A 135 -14.25 1.63 2.60
N ASP A 136 -14.47 0.32 2.62
CA ASP A 136 -14.63 -0.44 3.87
C ASP A 136 -13.38 -0.39 4.78
N LYS A 137 -12.18 -0.38 4.20
CA LYS A 137 -10.93 -0.32 4.98
C LYS A 137 -10.78 1.05 5.63
N ARG A 138 -11.02 2.12 4.88
CA ARG A 138 -10.98 3.49 5.39
C ARG A 138 -12.04 3.72 6.44
N LEU A 139 -13.27 3.28 6.18
CA LEU A 139 -14.38 3.37 7.12
C LEU A 139 -14.07 2.62 8.42
N GLY A 140 -13.60 1.38 8.31
CA GLY A 140 -13.19 0.58 9.47
C GLY A 140 -12.10 1.25 10.29
N ALA A 141 -11.06 1.79 9.64
CA ALA A 141 -9.99 2.52 10.32
C ALA A 141 -10.51 3.80 11.02
N ALA A 142 -11.41 4.55 10.37
CA ALA A 142 -11.96 5.79 10.90
C ALA A 142 -12.95 5.56 12.08
N LEU A 143 -13.58 4.40 12.14
CA LEU A 143 -14.54 4.06 13.20
C LEU A 143 -13.93 3.22 14.33
N ASP A 144 -12.70 2.69 14.18
CA ASP A 144 -12.05 1.85 15.21
C ASP A 144 -12.06 2.56 16.58
N PRO A 145 -12.47 1.89 17.68
CA PRO A 145 -12.85 0.49 17.83
C PRO A 145 -14.36 0.19 17.72
N ALA A 146 -15.17 1.05 17.12
CA ALA A 146 -16.60 0.83 16.96
C ALA A 146 -16.90 -0.20 15.86
N GLU A 147 -17.92 -1.02 16.10
CA GLU A 147 -18.50 -1.89 15.09
C GLU A 147 -19.47 -1.10 14.21
N TYR A 148 -19.60 -1.47 12.94
CA TYR A 148 -20.60 -0.86 12.05
C TYR A 148 -21.30 -1.91 11.17
N ALA A 149 -22.50 -1.58 10.71
CA ALA A 149 -23.28 -2.37 9.79
C ALA A 149 -24.15 -1.46 8.90
N LEU A 150 -24.47 -1.93 7.68
CA LEU A 150 -25.41 -1.27 6.81
C LEU A 150 -26.83 -1.36 7.39
N LEU A 151 -27.66 -0.36 7.07
CA LEU A 151 -29.09 -0.40 7.43
C LEU A 151 -29.83 -1.47 6.63
N GLU A 152 -30.71 -2.19 7.32
CA GLU A 152 -31.65 -3.15 6.76
C GLU A 152 -33.03 -2.50 6.57
N ASP A 153 -33.95 -3.18 5.88
CA ASP A 153 -35.31 -2.67 5.65
C ASP A 153 -36.08 -2.41 6.96
N ALA A 154 -35.78 -3.18 8.01
CA ALA A 154 -36.35 -2.96 9.34
C ALA A 154 -35.88 -1.64 9.96
N ASP A 155 -34.64 -1.23 9.74
CA ASP A 155 -34.10 0.03 10.22
C ASP A 155 -34.77 1.23 9.52
N PHE A 156 -35.01 1.12 8.21
CA PHE A 156 -35.76 2.14 7.45
C PHE A 156 -37.22 2.21 7.90
N ALA A 157 -37.87 1.06 8.17
CA ALA A 157 -39.23 1.05 8.67
C ALA A 157 -39.36 1.70 10.06
N ALA A 158 -38.36 1.51 10.93
CA ALA A 158 -38.29 2.16 12.24
C ALA A 158 -38.02 3.66 12.16
N ASN A 159 -37.41 4.14 11.06
CA ASN A 159 -37.01 5.53 10.86
C ASN A 159 -37.67 6.11 9.58
N PRO A 160 -38.97 6.39 9.58
CA PRO A 160 -39.73 6.78 8.38
C PRO A 160 -39.33 8.12 7.75
N PHE A 161 -38.51 8.93 8.45
CA PHE A 161 -37.90 10.14 7.90
C PHE A 161 -36.77 9.83 6.89
N LEU A 162 -36.20 8.61 6.92
CA LEU A 162 -35.19 8.17 5.97
C LEU A 162 -35.84 7.72 4.65
N LYS A 163 -35.81 8.57 3.63
CA LYS A 163 -36.36 8.26 2.30
C LYS A 163 -35.25 7.69 1.41
N LYS A 164 -35.15 6.37 1.33
CA LYS A 164 -34.12 5.68 0.54
C LYS A 164 -34.03 6.25 -0.88
N GLY A 165 -32.81 6.67 -1.27
CA GLY A 165 -32.56 7.36 -2.55
C GLY A 165 -32.74 8.89 -2.52
N TYR A 166 -33.32 9.44 -1.45
CA TYR A 166 -33.64 10.90 -1.35
C TYR A 166 -33.27 11.51 0.00
N ILE A 167 -32.35 10.87 0.74
CA ILE A 167 -31.93 11.32 2.06
C ILE A 167 -30.99 12.53 1.92
N GLY A 168 -31.32 13.63 2.58
CA GLY A 168 -30.51 14.82 2.69
C GLY A 168 -29.95 15.04 4.10
N PRO A 169 -29.03 15.98 4.27
CA PRO A 169 -28.46 16.33 5.58
C PRO A 169 -29.52 16.78 6.58
N LYS A 170 -30.58 17.46 6.12
CA LYS A 170 -31.60 18.06 6.98
C LYS A 170 -32.35 17.05 7.82
N ALA A 171 -32.85 15.95 7.22
CA ALA A 171 -33.57 14.93 7.97
C ALA A 171 -32.65 14.26 9.02
N LEU A 172 -31.38 14.09 8.73
CA LEU A 172 -30.43 13.49 9.66
C LEU A 172 -30.26 14.39 10.88
N LEU A 173 -29.93 15.66 10.65
CA LEU A 173 -29.68 16.65 11.72
C LEU A 173 -30.94 16.94 12.54
N ASP A 174 -32.11 17.12 11.89
CA ASP A 174 -33.39 17.40 12.57
C ASP A 174 -33.87 16.23 13.47
N ASN A 175 -33.42 14.99 13.17
CA ASN A 175 -33.75 13.81 13.95
C ASN A 175 -32.60 13.36 14.89
N GLY A 176 -31.54 14.18 15.06
CA GLY A 176 -30.45 13.90 15.96
C GLY A 176 -29.55 12.74 15.54
N VAL A 177 -29.57 12.38 14.24
CA VAL A 177 -28.64 11.41 13.70
C VAL A 177 -27.27 12.06 13.55
N ARG A 178 -26.24 11.49 14.15
CA ARG A 178 -24.86 11.94 13.98
C ARG A 178 -24.52 11.93 12.49
N TYR A 179 -24.06 13.07 11.98
CA TYR A 179 -23.78 13.24 10.56
C TYR A 179 -22.34 13.71 10.35
N LEU A 180 -21.52 12.83 9.74
CA LEU A 180 -20.15 13.12 9.37
C LEU A 180 -20.03 13.27 7.86
N VAL A 181 -19.06 14.05 7.39
CA VAL A 181 -18.87 14.27 5.96
C VAL A 181 -17.42 14.02 5.54
N ASP A 182 -17.23 13.64 4.27
CA ASP A 182 -15.91 13.65 3.66
C ASP A 182 -15.26 15.03 3.77
N PRO A 183 -13.95 15.15 4.02
CA PRO A 183 -13.28 16.45 4.14
C PRO A 183 -13.42 17.37 2.92
N ARG A 184 -13.77 16.83 1.73
CA ARG A 184 -14.06 17.61 0.53
C ARG A 184 -15.37 18.41 0.65
N VAL A 185 -16.24 18.06 1.59
CA VAL A 185 -17.46 18.79 1.91
C VAL A 185 -17.12 19.94 2.86
N ALA A 186 -16.25 20.82 2.41
CA ALA A 186 -15.78 21.96 3.18
C ALA A 186 -16.79 23.11 3.19
N VAL A 187 -16.62 24.04 4.11
CA VAL A 187 -17.46 25.25 4.23
C VAL A 187 -17.48 26.00 2.91
N GLY A 188 -18.69 26.37 2.44
CA GLY A 188 -18.91 27.11 1.20
C GLY A 188 -19.02 26.23 -0.05
N THR A 189 -18.75 24.91 0.02
CA THR A 189 -19.01 24.00 -1.09
C THR A 189 -20.51 23.81 -1.31
N THR A 190 -20.91 23.71 -2.58
CA THR A 190 -22.33 23.68 -3.01
C THR A 190 -22.68 22.34 -3.61
N TRP A 191 -23.83 21.80 -3.20
CA TRP A 191 -24.20 20.41 -3.49
C TRP A 191 -25.60 20.25 -4.04
N ILE A 192 -25.80 19.16 -4.81
CA ILE A 192 -27.12 18.60 -5.13
C ILE A 192 -27.30 17.35 -4.27
N THR A 193 -28.36 17.26 -3.49
CA THR A 193 -28.59 16.12 -2.59
C THR A 193 -30.08 15.83 -2.40
N GLY A 194 -30.44 14.77 -1.70
CA GLY A 194 -31.84 14.46 -1.38
C GLY A 194 -32.51 15.56 -0.58
N ALA A 195 -33.80 15.77 -0.81
CA ALA A 195 -34.65 16.72 -0.09
C ALA A 195 -35.55 16.04 0.96
N ASP A 196 -35.20 14.82 1.38
CA ASP A 196 -35.90 14.03 2.41
C ASP A 196 -37.35 13.62 2.05
N GLU A 197 -37.71 13.77 0.78
CA GLU A 197 -39.01 13.42 0.20
C GLU A 197 -38.76 12.64 -1.09
N ALA A 198 -39.54 11.54 -1.26
CA ALA A 198 -39.43 10.72 -2.45
C ALA A 198 -39.69 11.53 -3.73
N GLY A 199 -38.85 11.40 -4.73
CA GLY A 199 -38.91 12.14 -5.97
C GLY A 199 -38.43 13.58 -5.91
N ARG A 200 -37.75 13.99 -4.81
CA ARG A 200 -37.28 15.36 -4.65
C ARG A 200 -35.81 15.46 -4.27
N HIS A 201 -35.13 16.45 -4.87
CA HIS A 201 -33.76 16.83 -4.51
C HIS A 201 -33.66 18.33 -4.31
N VAL A 202 -32.70 18.74 -3.48
CA VAL A 202 -32.34 20.14 -3.30
C VAL A 202 -31.07 20.45 -4.10
N VAL A 203 -31.10 21.55 -4.83
CA VAL A 203 -30.00 22.07 -5.65
C VAL A 203 -29.45 23.33 -5.01
N GLY A 204 -28.14 23.44 -4.91
CA GLY A 204 -27.48 24.63 -4.35
C GLY A 204 -27.39 24.61 -2.82
N LEU A 205 -27.45 23.43 -2.18
CA LEU A 205 -27.28 23.33 -0.72
C LEU A 205 -25.81 23.59 -0.35
N VAL A 206 -25.56 24.57 0.52
CA VAL A 206 -24.23 25.05 0.87
C VAL A 206 -23.80 24.53 2.25
N ALA A 207 -22.66 23.86 2.30
CA ALA A 207 -22.07 23.42 3.56
C ALA A 207 -21.63 24.65 4.41
N GLY A 208 -21.90 24.60 5.72
CA GLY A 208 -21.61 25.70 6.66
C GLY A 208 -22.61 26.83 6.66
N ARG A 209 -23.55 26.91 5.68
CA ARG A 209 -24.68 27.84 5.68
C ARG A 209 -26.01 27.12 5.90
N ASP A 210 -26.30 26.10 5.07
CA ASP A 210 -27.60 25.43 5.04
C ASP A 210 -27.61 24.14 5.88
N PHE A 211 -26.46 23.58 6.12
CA PHE A 211 -26.25 22.47 7.05
C PHE A 211 -24.84 22.52 7.65
N THR A 212 -24.73 22.03 8.87
CA THR A 212 -23.44 21.90 9.58
C THR A 212 -23.29 20.46 10.05
N PRO A 213 -22.34 19.69 9.51
CA PRO A 213 -22.11 18.33 9.96
C PRO A 213 -21.47 18.31 11.37
N ASP A 214 -21.59 17.19 12.08
CA ASP A 214 -20.97 17.00 13.40
C ASP A 214 -19.44 16.84 13.33
N GLY A 215 -18.89 16.68 12.15
CA GLY A 215 -17.45 16.55 11.90
C GLY A 215 -17.16 15.94 10.53
N THR A 216 -15.89 15.58 10.34
CA THR A 216 -15.43 14.93 9.11
C THR A 216 -15.04 13.47 9.37
N ILE A 217 -15.03 12.66 8.31
CA ILE A 217 -14.61 11.26 8.33
C ILE A 217 -13.84 10.89 7.05
N GLU A 218 -12.72 10.25 7.21
CA GLU A 218 -11.89 9.73 6.12
C GLU A 218 -12.41 8.34 5.67
N ALA A 219 -13.54 8.31 4.98
CA ALA A 219 -14.21 7.07 4.57
C ALA A 219 -14.40 6.92 3.06
N ALA A 220 -14.26 8.00 2.28
CA ALA A 220 -14.39 7.91 0.83
C ALA A 220 -13.15 7.28 0.19
N GLU A 221 -13.36 6.55 -0.90
CA GLU A 221 -12.28 5.95 -1.70
C GLU A 221 -11.27 7.00 -2.20
N VAL A 222 -10.01 6.59 -2.28
CA VAL A 222 -8.92 7.36 -2.86
C VAL A 222 -8.68 6.85 -4.29
N ARG A 223 -8.46 7.77 -5.23
CA ARG A 223 -8.28 7.46 -6.65
C ARG A 223 -6.99 8.07 -7.20
N ASP A 224 -6.50 7.48 -8.28
CA ASP A 224 -5.44 8.07 -9.08
C ASP A 224 -5.85 9.46 -9.56
N GLY A 225 -4.94 10.42 -9.40
CA GLY A 225 -5.19 11.82 -9.73
C GLY A 225 -5.74 12.67 -8.57
N ASP A 226 -6.14 12.07 -7.45
CA ASP A 226 -6.49 12.84 -6.25
C ASP A 226 -5.29 13.69 -5.79
N PRO A 227 -5.52 14.91 -5.30
CA PRO A 227 -4.44 15.74 -4.81
C PRO A 227 -3.79 15.09 -3.58
N SER A 228 -2.47 15.07 -3.55
CA SER A 228 -1.71 14.65 -2.37
C SER A 228 -1.99 15.58 -1.18
N PRO A 229 -2.04 15.06 0.06
CA PRO A 229 -2.27 15.88 1.25
C PRO A 229 -1.26 17.03 1.46
N ASP A 230 -0.04 16.86 0.96
CA ASP A 230 1.02 17.87 1.01
C ASP A 230 0.96 18.90 -0.14
N GLY A 231 -0.02 18.78 -1.03
CA GLY A 231 -0.23 19.70 -2.16
C GLY A 231 0.81 19.58 -3.28
N ALA A 232 1.73 18.62 -3.24
CA ALA A 232 2.84 18.55 -4.17
C ALA A 232 2.47 18.02 -5.56
N GLY A 233 1.34 17.32 -5.69
CA GLY A 233 0.88 16.77 -6.97
C GLY A 233 -0.17 15.68 -6.81
N PRO A 234 -0.51 14.99 -7.91
CA PRO A 234 -1.50 13.91 -7.87
C PRO A 234 -0.95 12.64 -7.22
N LEU A 235 -1.85 11.91 -6.56
CA LEU A 235 -1.60 10.56 -6.06
C LEU A 235 -1.64 9.55 -7.22
N VAL A 236 -0.84 8.50 -7.09
CA VAL A 236 -0.80 7.32 -7.98
C VAL A 236 -0.85 6.07 -7.13
N SER A 237 -1.73 5.14 -7.50
CA SER A 237 -1.83 3.84 -6.84
C SER A 237 -0.68 2.92 -7.26
N ALA A 238 -0.21 2.12 -6.33
CA ALA A 238 0.75 1.05 -6.55
C ALA A 238 0.42 -0.16 -5.69
N ARG A 239 0.98 -1.32 -6.05
CA ARG A 239 0.87 -2.54 -5.24
C ARG A 239 2.22 -2.88 -4.63
N GLY A 240 2.18 -3.47 -3.44
CA GLY A 240 3.38 -3.84 -2.70
C GLY A 240 3.21 -5.11 -1.88
N ILE A 241 4.35 -5.68 -1.53
CA ILE A 241 4.45 -6.78 -0.58
C ILE A 241 5.02 -6.19 0.72
N GLU A 242 4.28 -6.28 1.81
CA GLU A 242 4.75 -5.83 3.13
C GLU A 242 5.95 -6.68 3.58
N ILE A 243 7.10 -6.04 3.75
CA ILE A 243 8.35 -6.69 4.17
C ILE A 243 8.73 -6.38 5.62
N GLY A 244 8.14 -5.34 6.18
CA GLY A 244 8.34 -4.96 7.58
C GLY A 244 7.34 -3.91 8.01
N HIS A 245 7.12 -3.81 9.31
CA HIS A 245 6.21 -2.86 9.92
C HIS A 245 6.77 -2.37 11.24
N ILE A 246 6.74 -1.07 11.45
CA ILE A 246 7.14 -0.44 12.71
C ILE A 246 5.97 0.29 13.36
N PHE A 247 5.91 0.23 14.68
CA PHE A 247 4.85 0.84 15.48
C PHE A 247 5.42 1.72 16.58
N GLN A 248 4.82 2.88 16.80
CA GLN A 248 5.04 3.72 17.96
C GLN A 248 3.96 3.44 18.99
N LEU A 249 4.14 2.36 19.76
CA LEU A 249 3.11 1.83 20.68
C LEU A 249 2.90 2.71 21.92
N GLY A 250 3.83 3.61 22.22
CA GLY A 250 3.76 4.48 23.37
C GLY A 250 3.77 3.68 24.69
N ARG A 251 2.78 3.92 25.55
CA ARG A 251 2.66 3.26 26.86
C ARG A 251 1.54 2.25 26.96
N LYS A 252 0.82 1.96 25.88
CA LYS A 252 -0.34 1.04 25.88
C LYS A 252 -0.07 -0.25 26.66
N TYR A 253 1.02 -0.92 26.34
CA TYR A 253 1.38 -2.20 26.97
C TYR A 253 2.12 -2.02 28.28
N THR A 254 3.01 -1.06 28.36
CA THR A 254 3.80 -0.80 29.57
C THR A 254 2.95 -0.30 30.72
N ASP A 255 1.88 0.45 30.45
CA ASP A 255 0.90 0.82 31.48
C ASP A 255 0.10 -0.39 31.95
N ALA A 256 -0.39 -1.23 31.03
CA ALA A 256 -1.15 -2.44 31.36
C ALA A 256 -0.34 -3.44 32.21
N PHE A 257 0.95 -3.58 31.94
CA PHE A 257 1.84 -4.49 32.64
C PHE A 257 2.68 -3.83 33.76
N SER A 258 2.50 -2.53 34.00
CA SER A 258 3.25 -1.76 35.01
C SER A 258 4.76 -1.90 34.86
N VAL A 259 5.28 -1.76 33.63
CA VAL A 259 6.70 -1.92 33.33
C VAL A 259 7.45 -0.62 33.57
N ASP A 260 8.14 -0.56 34.70
CA ASP A 260 8.94 0.58 35.14
C ASP A 260 10.43 0.22 35.23
N VAL A 261 11.28 1.18 34.98
CA VAL A 261 12.72 1.11 35.23
C VAL A 261 13.15 2.26 36.13
N LEU A 262 14.30 2.13 36.80
CA LEU A 262 14.86 3.25 37.54
C LEU A 262 15.55 4.22 36.57
N GLY A 263 15.14 5.48 36.60
CA GLY A 263 15.82 6.57 35.94
C GLY A 263 17.18 6.90 36.58
N GLU A 264 17.94 7.79 35.98
CA GLU A 264 19.25 8.25 36.50
C GLU A 264 19.12 8.89 37.89
N ASP A 265 17.97 9.46 38.21
CA ASP A 265 17.62 10.04 39.51
C ASP A 265 17.10 9.01 40.53
N GLY A 266 17.11 7.72 40.19
CA GLY A 266 16.65 6.62 41.03
C GLY A 266 15.12 6.52 41.17
N LYS A 267 14.34 7.29 40.41
CA LYS A 267 12.88 7.23 40.43
C LYS A 267 12.35 6.27 39.37
N PRO A 268 11.18 5.64 39.60
CA PRO A 268 10.51 4.83 38.58
C PRO A 268 10.12 5.67 37.36
N VAL A 269 10.46 5.17 36.19
CA VAL A 269 10.07 5.76 34.89
C VAL A 269 9.35 4.69 34.09
N ARG A 270 8.12 4.99 33.64
CA ARG A 270 7.34 4.13 32.74
C ARG A 270 7.96 4.12 31.34
N LEU A 271 8.25 2.93 30.84
CA LEU A 271 8.86 2.78 29.52
C LEU A 271 7.91 3.15 28.38
N THR A 272 8.48 3.74 27.33
CA THR A 272 7.83 3.89 26.01
C THR A 272 8.26 2.73 25.11
N MET A 273 7.31 2.13 24.42
CA MET A 273 7.51 0.94 23.61
C MET A 273 7.37 1.24 22.12
N GLY A 274 8.25 0.66 21.32
CA GLY A 274 8.11 0.50 19.87
C GLY A 274 8.10 -0.98 19.51
N SER A 275 7.55 -1.32 18.34
CA SER A 275 7.61 -2.67 17.76
C SER A 275 8.17 -2.60 16.35
N TYR A 276 8.97 -3.60 15.97
CA TYR A 276 9.73 -3.61 14.72
C TYR A 276 9.63 -5.01 14.10
N GLY A 277 8.64 -5.20 13.22
CA GLY A 277 8.38 -6.47 12.56
C GLY A 277 9.14 -6.60 11.24
N ILE A 278 9.68 -7.79 10.96
CA ILE A 278 10.30 -8.15 9.68
C ILE A 278 9.81 -9.53 9.26
N GLY A 279 9.30 -9.65 8.03
CA GLY A 279 8.89 -10.91 7.42
C GLY A 279 10.07 -11.66 6.81
N VAL A 280 10.90 -12.34 7.62
CA VAL A 280 12.15 -12.94 7.17
C VAL A 280 11.97 -13.92 6.01
N SER A 281 11.00 -14.84 6.07
CA SER A 281 10.70 -15.76 4.99
C SER A 281 10.10 -15.07 3.76
N ARG A 282 9.31 -14.02 3.98
CA ARG A 282 8.73 -13.17 2.93
C ARG A 282 9.82 -12.42 2.15
N LEU A 283 10.89 -11.99 2.82
CA LEU A 283 12.05 -11.36 2.17
C LEU A 283 12.68 -12.24 1.08
N VAL A 284 12.75 -13.55 1.28
CA VAL A 284 13.28 -14.48 0.27
C VAL A 284 12.45 -14.41 -1.01
N ALA A 285 11.11 -14.44 -0.88
CA ALA A 285 10.20 -14.33 -2.02
C ALA A 285 10.32 -12.97 -2.72
N VAL A 286 10.41 -11.89 -1.94
CA VAL A 286 10.54 -10.52 -2.47
C VAL A 286 11.87 -10.33 -3.22
N ILE A 287 12.97 -10.86 -2.67
CA ILE A 287 14.27 -10.79 -3.35
C ILE A 287 14.21 -11.54 -4.68
N ALA A 288 13.61 -12.73 -4.70
CA ALA A 288 13.41 -13.51 -5.92
C ALA A 288 12.53 -12.76 -6.93
N GLU A 289 11.43 -12.16 -6.48
CA GLU A 289 10.50 -11.39 -7.30
C GLU A 289 11.17 -10.16 -7.94
N GLN A 290 12.01 -9.44 -7.20
CA GLN A 290 12.68 -8.26 -7.72
C GLN A 290 13.97 -8.55 -8.51
N ASN A 291 14.52 -9.76 -8.39
CA ASN A 291 15.80 -10.13 -8.96
C ASN A 291 15.71 -11.42 -9.77
N HIS A 292 15.03 -11.35 -10.91
CA HIS A 292 14.97 -12.42 -11.91
C HIS A 292 15.03 -11.85 -13.33
N ASP A 293 15.22 -12.73 -14.30
CA ASP A 293 15.09 -12.43 -15.73
C ASP A 293 14.37 -13.59 -16.44
N ALA A 294 14.34 -13.59 -17.75
CA ALA A 294 13.69 -14.63 -18.55
C ALA A 294 14.33 -16.04 -18.39
N PHE A 295 15.52 -16.13 -17.79
CA PHE A 295 16.27 -17.38 -17.61
C PHE A 295 16.18 -17.94 -16.20
N GLY A 296 15.91 -17.10 -15.19
CA GLY A 296 15.81 -17.51 -13.80
C GLY A 296 16.22 -16.43 -12.80
N LEU A 297 16.59 -16.85 -11.61
CA LEU A 297 16.94 -15.96 -10.50
C LEU A 297 18.30 -15.27 -10.71
N ARG A 298 18.48 -14.14 -10.03
CA ARG A 298 19.70 -13.34 -10.01
C ARG A 298 19.91 -12.82 -8.59
N TRP A 299 20.38 -13.69 -7.71
CA TRP A 299 20.55 -13.33 -6.29
C TRP A 299 21.57 -12.20 -6.12
N PRO A 300 21.22 -11.13 -5.37
CA PRO A 300 22.24 -10.24 -4.83
C PRO A 300 23.25 -11.04 -3.98
N ALA A 301 24.51 -10.78 -4.14
CA ALA A 301 25.55 -11.59 -3.48
C ALA A 301 25.45 -11.57 -1.95
N SER A 302 24.96 -10.46 -1.37
CA SER A 302 24.75 -10.32 0.08
C SER A 302 23.73 -11.30 0.68
N VAL A 303 22.91 -11.94 -0.14
CA VAL A 303 21.81 -12.85 0.28
C VAL A 303 21.77 -14.16 -0.54
N SER A 304 22.74 -14.35 -1.40
CA SER A 304 22.85 -15.62 -2.14
C SER A 304 23.24 -16.74 -1.18
N PRO A 305 22.62 -17.94 -1.29
CA PRO A 305 23.00 -19.08 -0.47
C PRO A 305 24.37 -19.65 -0.85
N PHE A 306 24.90 -19.31 -2.02
CA PHE A 306 26.22 -19.68 -2.50
C PHE A 306 26.88 -18.49 -3.18
N ASP A 307 28.20 -18.36 -3.03
CA ASP A 307 29.01 -17.36 -3.72
C ASP A 307 29.27 -17.75 -5.17
N VAL A 308 29.54 -19.05 -5.38
CA VAL A 308 29.99 -19.60 -6.65
C VAL A 308 29.29 -20.90 -6.97
N HIS A 309 28.87 -21.06 -8.22
CA HIS A 309 28.37 -22.32 -8.78
C HIS A 309 29.42 -22.89 -9.74
N VAL A 310 30.09 -23.96 -9.35
CA VAL A 310 31.06 -24.66 -10.20
C VAL A 310 30.34 -25.73 -11.03
N VAL A 311 30.37 -25.57 -12.35
CA VAL A 311 29.66 -26.43 -13.32
C VAL A 311 30.67 -27.18 -14.17
N ILE A 312 30.66 -28.50 -14.07
CA ILE A 312 31.47 -29.37 -14.93
C ILE A 312 30.73 -29.59 -16.25
N ALA A 313 31.25 -29.06 -17.34
CA ALA A 313 30.73 -29.17 -18.71
C ALA A 313 31.66 -29.99 -19.63
N ASN A 314 32.51 -30.81 -19.04
CA ASN A 314 33.47 -31.68 -19.72
C ASN A 314 33.32 -33.12 -19.22
N LYS A 315 33.64 -34.10 -20.05
CA LYS A 315 33.63 -35.55 -19.70
C LYS A 315 35.02 -36.07 -19.34
N ASP A 316 36.04 -35.23 -19.50
CA ASP A 316 37.42 -35.57 -19.19
C ASP A 316 37.59 -35.76 -17.68
N PRO A 317 38.13 -36.89 -17.19
CA PRO A 317 38.43 -37.12 -15.79
C PRO A 317 39.36 -36.05 -15.19
N ASP A 318 40.32 -35.55 -15.96
CA ASP A 318 41.26 -34.51 -15.50
C ASP A 318 40.54 -33.19 -15.29
N ALA A 319 39.57 -32.83 -16.15
CA ALA A 319 38.74 -31.67 -15.99
C ALA A 319 37.85 -31.75 -14.72
N ARG A 320 37.34 -32.97 -14.44
CA ARG A 320 36.58 -33.24 -13.21
C ARG A 320 37.45 -33.04 -11.96
N ALA A 321 38.62 -33.69 -11.95
CA ALA A 321 39.57 -33.59 -10.83
C ALA A 321 40.00 -32.14 -10.60
N GLY A 322 40.25 -31.39 -11.67
CA GLY A 322 40.58 -29.97 -11.58
C GLY A 322 39.43 -29.11 -11.03
N ALA A 323 38.18 -29.42 -11.41
CA ALA A 323 37.01 -28.74 -10.86
C ALA A 323 36.80 -29.03 -9.36
N GLU A 324 37.07 -30.26 -8.92
CA GLU A 324 37.01 -30.65 -7.51
C GLU A 324 38.09 -29.92 -6.68
N VAL A 325 39.31 -29.82 -7.22
CA VAL A 325 40.38 -29.03 -6.56
C VAL A 325 40.01 -27.55 -6.46
N LEU A 326 39.53 -26.95 -7.55
CA LEU A 326 39.12 -25.55 -7.57
C LEU A 326 37.99 -25.25 -6.56
N ALA A 327 36.98 -26.14 -6.48
CA ALA A 327 35.89 -26.02 -5.53
C ALA A 327 36.41 -26.13 -4.07
N ALA A 328 37.30 -27.11 -3.80
CA ALA A 328 37.88 -27.29 -2.47
C ALA A 328 38.79 -26.12 -2.04
N GLU A 329 39.52 -25.50 -2.96
CA GLU A 329 40.33 -24.33 -2.68
C GLU A 329 39.45 -23.11 -2.36
N LEU A 330 38.36 -22.87 -3.11
CA LEU A 330 37.39 -21.81 -2.81
C LEU A 330 36.74 -22.02 -1.43
N ASP A 331 36.29 -23.24 -1.14
CA ASP A 331 35.72 -23.61 0.15
C ASP A 331 36.71 -23.36 1.30
N SER A 332 37.99 -23.72 1.13
CA SER A 332 39.06 -23.48 2.10
C SER A 332 39.31 -21.99 2.39
N LEU A 333 38.93 -21.12 1.47
CA LEU A 333 38.95 -19.64 1.62
C LEU A 333 37.65 -19.08 2.23
N GLY A 334 36.74 -19.95 2.66
CA GLY A 334 35.47 -19.59 3.29
C GLY A 334 34.41 -19.11 2.30
N ARG A 335 34.50 -19.52 1.03
CA ARG A 335 33.47 -19.24 0.01
C ARG A 335 32.44 -20.37 -0.04
N GLU A 336 31.18 -20.02 -0.05
CA GLU A 336 30.09 -20.99 -0.20
C GLU A 336 30.01 -21.47 -1.66
N VAL A 337 30.32 -22.74 -1.91
CA VAL A 337 30.44 -23.32 -3.25
C VAL A 337 29.31 -24.29 -3.52
N LEU A 338 28.52 -24.06 -4.56
CA LEU A 338 27.62 -25.04 -5.15
C LEU A 338 28.37 -25.80 -6.23
N PHE A 339 28.60 -27.12 -6.04
CA PHE A 339 29.33 -27.98 -6.98
C PHE A 339 28.39 -28.90 -7.73
N ASP A 340 28.25 -28.72 -9.07
CA ASP A 340 27.43 -29.59 -9.90
C ASP A 340 28.21 -30.80 -10.43
N ASP A 341 28.22 -31.86 -9.65
CA ASP A 341 28.87 -33.15 -9.95
C ASP A 341 27.99 -34.11 -10.72
N ARG A 342 26.75 -33.76 -11.05
CA ARG A 342 25.77 -34.63 -11.70
C ARG A 342 26.23 -35.11 -13.09
N THR A 343 25.79 -36.31 -13.44
CA THR A 343 25.97 -36.88 -14.80
C THR A 343 24.85 -36.35 -15.74
N ALA A 344 24.75 -35.02 -15.89
CA ALA A 344 23.79 -34.35 -16.78
C ALA A 344 24.50 -33.73 -17.99
N SER A 345 23.75 -33.46 -19.06
CA SER A 345 24.33 -32.75 -20.21
C SER A 345 24.70 -31.33 -19.86
N PRO A 346 25.73 -30.73 -20.48
CA PRO A 346 26.11 -29.34 -20.24
C PRO A 346 24.93 -28.35 -20.39
N GLY A 347 24.06 -28.58 -21.38
CA GLY A 347 22.89 -27.70 -21.60
C GLY A 347 21.89 -27.72 -20.44
N VAL A 348 21.69 -28.87 -19.78
CA VAL A 348 20.85 -28.99 -18.58
C VAL A 348 21.50 -28.24 -17.43
N LYS A 349 22.80 -28.48 -17.18
CA LYS A 349 23.53 -27.81 -16.08
C LYS A 349 23.55 -26.27 -16.23
N PHE A 350 23.72 -25.77 -17.46
CA PHE A 350 23.69 -24.33 -17.71
C PHE A 350 22.32 -23.73 -17.43
N LYS A 351 21.24 -24.40 -17.87
CA LYS A 351 19.88 -23.92 -17.57
C LYS A 351 19.59 -23.94 -16.08
N ASP A 352 20.02 -24.98 -15.37
CA ASP A 352 19.86 -25.06 -13.93
C ASP A 352 20.67 -23.96 -13.21
N ALA A 353 21.90 -23.68 -13.67
CA ALA A 353 22.73 -22.63 -13.12
C ALA A 353 22.11 -21.22 -13.33
N GLU A 354 21.52 -20.98 -14.50
CA GLU A 354 20.76 -19.75 -14.78
C GLU A 354 19.51 -19.66 -13.91
N LEU A 355 18.77 -20.78 -13.78
CA LEU A 355 17.55 -20.84 -12.96
C LEU A 355 17.84 -20.61 -11.47
N LEU A 356 18.88 -21.22 -10.94
CA LEU A 356 19.29 -21.07 -9.54
C LEU A 356 19.82 -19.67 -9.21
N GLY A 357 20.49 -19.04 -10.16
CA GLY A 357 20.87 -17.62 -10.05
C GLY A 357 22.00 -17.30 -9.09
N VAL A 358 22.91 -18.23 -8.80
CA VAL A 358 24.12 -17.97 -8.00
C VAL A 358 24.95 -16.88 -8.68
N PRO A 359 25.47 -15.86 -7.97
CA PRO A 359 26.09 -14.68 -8.56
C PRO A 359 27.22 -14.95 -9.54
N TRP A 360 28.06 -15.93 -9.24
CA TRP A 360 29.16 -16.33 -10.09
C TRP A 360 29.07 -17.79 -10.50
N ILE A 361 29.25 -18.08 -11.78
CA ILE A 361 29.25 -19.41 -12.34
C ILE A 361 30.63 -19.67 -12.94
N VAL A 362 31.29 -20.72 -12.49
CA VAL A 362 32.56 -21.18 -13.05
C VAL A 362 32.31 -22.41 -13.88
N VAL A 363 32.60 -22.34 -15.19
CA VAL A 363 32.41 -23.45 -16.10
C VAL A 363 33.75 -24.10 -16.40
N VAL A 364 33.91 -25.33 -15.95
CA VAL A 364 35.00 -26.19 -16.33
C VAL A 364 34.59 -26.99 -17.58
N GLY A 365 34.92 -26.43 -18.74
CA GLY A 365 34.44 -26.88 -20.05
C GLY A 365 35.56 -27.24 -21.00
N ARG A 366 35.36 -26.92 -22.29
CA ARG A 366 36.33 -27.24 -23.34
C ARG A 366 37.68 -26.54 -23.17
N GLY A 367 37.68 -25.31 -22.63
CA GLY A 367 38.88 -24.54 -22.37
C GLY A 367 39.84 -25.19 -21.38
N TRP A 368 39.40 -26.22 -20.63
CA TRP A 368 40.28 -26.94 -19.71
C TRP A 368 41.51 -27.54 -20.39
N ALA A 369 41.36 -28.07 -21.62
CA ALA A 369 42.46 -28.61 -22.40
C ALA A 369 43.53 -27.53 -22.73
N ASP A 370 43.10 -26.25 -22.79
CA ASP A 370 43.94 -25.06 -23.03
C ASP A 370 44.34 -24.38 -21.73
N GLY A 371 44.10 -25.02 -20.59
CA GLY A 371 44.40 -24.48 -19.25
C GLY A 371 43.54 -23.33 -18.81
N THR A 372 42.30 -23.21 -19.31
CA THR A 372 41.37 -22.13 -18.96
C THR A 372 40.04 -22.62 -18.45
N VAL A 373 39.37 -21.80 -17.61
CA VAL A 373 37.98 -21.96 -17.18
C VAL A 373 37.22 -20.70 -17.54
N GLU A 374 35.90 -20.82 -17.70
CA GLU A 374 35.02 -19.67 -17.99
C GLU A 374 34.39 -19.19 -16.70
N LEU A 375 34.51 -17.89 -16.44
CA LEU A 375 33.87 -17.21 -15.32
C LEU A 375 32.74 -16.33 -15.84
N ARG A 376 31.52 -16.57 -15.35
CA ARG A 376 30.30 -15.83 -15.72
C ARG A 376 29.75 -15.10 -14.50
N ASN A 377 29.47 -13.81 -14.66
CA ASN A 377 28.68 -13.05 -13.70
C ASN A 377 27.19 -13.18 -14.06
N ARG A 378 26.39 -13.80 -13.19
CA ARG A 378 24.97 -14.03 -13.43
C ARG A 378 24.16 -12.73 -13.43
N PHE A 379 24.63 -11.73 -12.70
CA PHE A 379 23.93 -10.46 -12.54
C PHE A 379 24.13 -9.54 -13.76
N THR A 380 25.37 -9.38 -14.22
CA THR A 380 25.70 -8.51 -15.38
C THR A 380 25.62 -9.22 -16.72
N GLY A 381 25.71 -10.54 -16.73
CA GLY A 381 25.83 -11.35 -17.95
C GLY A 381 27.27 -11.39 -18.53
N GLU A 382 28.22 -10.75 -17.88
CA GLU A 382 29.63 -10.73 -18.32
C GLU A 382 30.21 -12.14 -18.26
N THR A 383 30.96 -12.52 -19.29
CA THR A 383 31.64 -13.82 -19.39
C THR A 383 33.08 -13.60 -19.79
N ARG A 384 34.03 -14.20 -19.07
CA ARG A 384 35.45 -14.13 -19.38
C ARG A 384 36.14 -15.46 -19.19
N GLN A 385 37.21 -15.67 -19.96
CA GLN A 385 38.12 -16.83 -19.76
C GLN A 385 39.23 -16.41 -18.78
N VAL A 386 39.52 -17.26 -17.82
CA VAL A 386 40.63 -17.09 -16.87
C VAL A 386 41.50 -18.34 -16.88
N ALA A 387 42.80 -18.17 -16.62
CA ALA A 387 43.69 -19.32 -16.54
C ALA A 387 43.30 -20.23 -15.38
N ALA A 388 43.27 -21.53 -15.57
CA ALA A 388 42.88 -22.48 -14.54
C ALA A 388 43.76 -22.36 -13.27
N GLY A 389 45.06 -22.15 -13.45
CA GLY A 389 46.00 -21.96 -12.33
C GLY A 389 45.84 -20.69 -11.52
N THR A 390 45.12 -19.68 -12.01
CA THR A 390 44.82 -18.41 -11.29
C THR A 390 43.34 -18.23 -11.00
N ALA A 391 42.51 -19.19 -11.41
CA ALA A 391 41.05 -19.08 -11.36
C ALA A 391 40.54 -18.76 -9.95
N VAL A 392 41.09 -19.39 -8.93
CA VAL A 392 40.69 -19.15 -7.51
C VAL A 392 40.95 -17.70 -7.12
N ALA A 393 42.13 -17.16 -7.47
CA ALA A 393 42.48 -15.78 -7.19
C ALA A 393 41.60 -14.79 -7.96
N ASP A 394 41.35 -15.06 -9.25
CA ASP A 394 40.47 -14.25 -10.11
C ASP A 394 39.02 -14.23 -9.63
N ILE A 395 38.51 -15.38 -9.18
CA ILE A 395 37.17 -15.54 -8.62
C ILE A 395 37.07 -14.77 -7.28
N THR A 396 38.04 -15.00 -6.38
CA THR A 396 38.08 -14.32 -5.08
C THR A 396 38.12 -12.80 -5.23
N ALA A 397 38.96 -12.29 -6.14
CA ALA A 397 39.00 -10.86 -6.44
C ALA A 397 37.69 -10.33 -7.00
N ALA A 398 36.99 -11.12 -7.82
CA ALA A 398 35.69 -10.76 -8.37
C ALA A 398 34.58 -10.74 -7.29
N LEU A 399 34.64 -11.66 -6.31
CA LEU A 399 33.73 -11.71 -5.17
C LEU A 399 33.95 -10.55 -4.17
N ASP A 400 35.19 -10.15 -3.96
CA ASP A 400 35.55 -9.05 -3.05
C ASP A 400 35.24 -7.67 -3.66
N TYR A 401 35.18 -7.57 -4.99
CA TYR A 401 34.79 -6.37 -5.72
C TYR A 401 33.28 -6.40 -6.02
N GLN A 402 32.46 -6.05 -5.03
CA GLN A 402 31.03 -5.79 -5.23
C GLN A 402 30.77 -4.32 -5.00
N PRO A 403 30.28 -3.58 -6.01
CA PRO A 403 29.95 -2.17 -5.87
C PRO A 403 28.72 -1.94 -4.96
#